data_57f40ffd1471c33d0c0060c062e22957
#
_entry.id   57f40ffd1471c33d0c0060c062e22957
#
_cell.length_a   1.000
_cell.length_b   1.000
_cell.length_c   1.000
_cell.angle_alpha   90.00
_cell.angle_beta   90.00
_cell.angle_gamma   90.00
#
_symmetry.space_group_name_H-M   'P 1'
#
loop_
_entity.id
_entity.type
_entity.pdbx_description
1 polymer ?
#
loop_
_entity_poly.entity_id
_entity_poly.type
_entity_poly.pdbx_seq_one_letter_code
_entity_poly.pdbx_strand_id
1 'polypeptide(L)'
;MEARPLAYRPALQQHGADASPFRRILAVAELPPGALRRVSRGDLDVLLAHTSEGLVAVDDRCPHMAAPLSIGELDGCIVACPLHDGQFDLASGDPVRMPTTGGLDPDGRYHPTWSPAGSPPKVDPPGKKTEARRLTRVRRFRYYPLRIVDGWIEVALPG
;
A
#
# COMPACT_ATOMS: atom_id res chain seq x y z
N MET A 1 -23.79 6.61 2.71
CA MET A 1 -23.44 5.23 2.33
C MET A 1 -22.69 4.57 3.48
N GLU A 2 -23.10 3.38 3.84
CA GLU A 2 -22.50 2.67 4.95
C GLU A 2 -21.10 2.18 4.59
N ALA A 3 -20.16 2.31 5.53
CA ALA A 3 -18.80 1.83 5.32
C ALA A 3 -18.77 0.30 5.23
N ARG A 4 -17.93 -0.21 4.36
CA ARG A 4 -17.78 -1.65 4.12
C ARG A 4 -16.30 -1.99 3.91
N PRO A 5 -15.90 -3.25 4.11
CA PRO A 5 -14.57 -3.68 3.74
C PRO A 5 -14.36 -3.60 2.22
N LEU A 6 -13.14 -3.25 1.81
CA LEU A 6 -12.76 -3.28 0.40
C LEU A 6 -12.69 -4.72 -0.09
N ALA A 7 -13.31 -4.97 -1.25
CA ALA A 7 -13.14 -6.24 -1.94
C ALA A 7 -11.86 -6.20 -2.78
N TYR A 8 -10.90 -7.06 -2.46
CA TYR A 8 -9.67 -7.20 -3.22
C TYR A 8 -9.48 -8.66 -3.66
N ARG A 9 -8.54 -8.90 -4.57
CA ARG A 9 -8.33 -10.25 -5.11
C ARG A 9 -8.02 -11.26 -4.01
N PRO A 10 -8.69 -12.43 -3.97
CA PRO A 10 -8.44 -13.44 -2.94
C PRO A 10 -6.97 -13.89 -2.85
N ALA A 11 -6.27 -13.93 -3.99
CA ALA A 11 -4.86 -14.29 -4.05
C ALA A 11 -3.95 -13.34 -3.26
N LEU A 12 -4.43 -12.14 -2.93
CA LEU A 12 -3.69 -11.16 -2.13
C LEU A 12 -3.92 -11.34 -0.64
N GLN A 13 -4.84 -12.20 -0.23
CA GLN A 13 -5.01 -12.51 1.17
C GLN A 13 -3.78 -13.24 1.66
N GLN A 14 -3.09 -12.64 2.59
CA GLN A 14 -1.77 -13.07 3.00
C GLN A 14 -1.65 -13.13 4.51
N HIS A 15 -0.74 -13.92 4.97
CA HIS A 15 0.01 -13.70 6.19
C HIS A 15 -0.74 -13.82 7.49
N GLY A 16 -0.76 -15.03 8.00
CA GLY A 16 -1.17 -15.36 9.36
C GLY A 16 -2.60 -14.93 9.64
N ALA A 17 -3.24 -14.46 8.63
CA ALA A 17 -4.46 -13.74 8.73
C ALA A 17 -5.60 -14.62 9.25
N ASP A 18 -5.73 -15.81 8.70
CA ASP A 18 -6.85 -16.70 9.02
C ASP A 18 -6.80 -17.23 10.45
N ALA A 19 -5.61 -17.30 11.03
CA ALA A 19 -5.42 -17.80 12.39
C ALA A 19 -5.34 -16.68 13.44
N SER A 20 -5.26 -15.43 13.02
CA SER A 20 -5.12 -14.29 13.94
C SER A 20 -6.47 -13.83 14.44
N PRO A 21 -6.58 -13.50 15.74
CA PRO A 21 -7.83 -12.96 16.26
C PRO A 21 -8.08 -11.56 15.71
N PHE A 22 -9.36 -11.24 15.47
CA PHE A 22 -9.73 -9.87 15.17
C PHE A 22 -9.59 -8.99 16.40
N ARG A 23 -9.01 -7.82 16.22
CA ARG A 23 -8.83 -6.84 17.27
C ARG A 23 -9.49 -5.54 16.86
N ARG A 24 -10.19 -4.92 17.79
CA ARG A 24 -10.78 -3.61 17.59
C ARG A 24 -9.67 -2.57 17.53
N ILE A 25 -9.62 -1.80 16.46
CA ILE A 25 -8.54 -0.85 16.21
C ILE A 25 -9.01 0.58 16.42
N LEU A 26 -10.02 1.03 15.68
CA LEU A 26 -10.60 2.35 15.84
C LEU A 26 -12.02 2.40 15.29
N ALA A 27 -12.76 3.44 15.65
CA ALA A 27 -14.10 3.63 15.12
C ALA A 27 -14.04 4.04 13.65
N VAL A 28 -15.02 3.58 12.86
CA VAL A 28 -15.14 3.97 11.45
C VAL A 28 -15.18 5.49 11.31
N ALA A 29 -15.86 6.19 12.26
CA ALA A 29 -15.97 7.64 12.25
C ALA A 29 -14.60 8.35 12.38
N GLU A 30 -13.59 7.66 12.92
CA GLU A 30 -12.23 8.22 13.06
C GLU A 30 -11.41 8.09 11.77
N LEU A 31 -11.92 7.38 10.77
CA LEU A 31 -11.26 7.23 9.48
C LEU A 31 -12.25 7.63 8.36
N PRO A 32 -12.43 8.92 8.12
CA PRO A 32 -13.37 9.38 7.09
C PRO A 32 -12.92 8.98 5.69
N PRO A 33 -13.85 8.97 4.69
CA PRO A 33 -13.49 8.67 3.31
C PRO A 33 -12.31 9.51 2.82
N GLY A 34 -11.36 8.85 2.17
CA GLY A 34 -10.14 9.48 1.68
C GLY A 34 -9.00 9.54 2.69
N ALA A 35 -9.22 9.10 3.92
CA ALA A 35 -8.20 9.16 4.96
C ALA A 35 -7.28 7.93 4.95
N LEU A 36 -6.04 8.18 5.34
CA LEU A 36 -5.02 7.18 5.61
C LEU A 36 -4.62 7.28 7.08
N ARG A 37 -4.38 6.15 7.72
CA ARG A 37 -3.96 6.13 9.12
C ARG A 37 -3.01 4.98 9.40
N ARG A 38 -1.92 5.28 10.09
CA ARG A 38 -0.99 4.26 10.57
C ARG A 38 -1.41 3.78 11.96
N VAL A 39 -1.41 2.48 12.13
CA VAL A 39 -1.63 1.83 13.42
C VAL A 39 -0.46 0.90 13.67
N SER A 40 0.20 1.07 14.81
CA SER A 40 1.38 0.27 15.15
C SER A 40 1.08 -0.67 16.32
N ARG A 41 1.56 -1.92 16.20
CA ARG A 41 1.53 -2.91 17.28
C ARG A 41 2.85 -3.67 17.28
N GLY A 42 3.67 -3.42 18.32
CA GLY A 42 5.03 -3.98 18.37
C GLY A 42 5.82 -3.52 17.15
N ASP A 43 6.37 -4.46 16.41
CA ASP A 43 7.14 -4.18 15.21
C ASP A 43 6.27 -4.09 13.95
N LEU A 44 4.96 -4.21 14.10
CA LEU A 44 4.02 -4.22 12.98
C LEU A 44 3.41 -2.85 12.78
N ASP A 45 3.60 -2.27 11.60
CA ASP A 45 2.98 -1.02 11.20
C ASP A 45 1.97 -1.31 10.08
N VAL A 46 0.72 -0.96 10.34
CA VAL A 46 -0.40 -1.24 9.45
C VAL A 46 -0.98 0.06 8.93
N LEU A 47 -1.23 0.13 7.64
CA LEU A 47 -1.97 1.20 7.00
C LEU A 47 -3.44 0.85 6.96
N LEU A 48 -4.27 1.70 7.55
CA LEU A 48 -5.71 1.69 7.33
C LEU A 48 -6.05 2.76 6.30
N ALA A 49 -6.78 2.39 5.27
CA ALA A 49 -7.20 3.32 4.22
C ALA A 49 -8.71 3.24 4.01
N HIS A 50 -9.35 4.39 3.94
CA HIS A 50 -10.77 4.46 3.57
C HIS A 50 -10.87 4.85 2.10
N THR A 51 -10.82 3.85 1.24
CA THR A 51 -10.87 4.04 -0.21
C THR A 51 -12.29 4.38 -0.67
N SER A 52 -12.42 4.78 -1.93
CA SER A 52 -13.74 5.01 -2.54
C SER A 52 -14.61 3.76 -2.60
N GLU A 53 -14.01 2.58 -2.46
CA GLU A 53 -14.72 1.29 -2.56
C GLU A 53 -14.73 0.49 -1.26
N GLY A 54 -14.13 1.00 -0.19
CA GLY A 54 -14.18 0.36 1.11
C GLY A 54 -12.91 0.55 1.94
N LEU A 55 -12.97 0.01 3.16
CA LEU A 55 -11.88 0.04 4.13
C LEU A 55 -10.93 -1.12 3.90
N VAL A 56 -9.63 -0.87 4.01
CA VAL A 56 -8.60 -1.89 3.81
C VAL A 56 -7.47 -1.72 4.80
N ALA A 57 -6.84 -2.83 5.18
CA ALA A 57 -5.66 -2.86 6.02
C ALA A 57 -4.54 -3.58 5.29
N VAL A 58 -3.41 -2.92 5.14
CA VAL A 58 -2.19 -3.47 4.52
C VAL A 58 -0.99 -3.07 5.35
N ASP A 59 0.16 -3.69 5.11
CA ASP A 59 1.41 -3.20 5.71
C ASP A 59 1.61 -1.73 5.33
N ASP A 60 2.00 -0.91 6.31
CA ASP A 60 2.35 0.49 6.03
C ASP A 60 3.77 0.57 5.47
N ARG A 61 3.94 -0.08 4.33
CA ARG A 61 5.21 -0.21 3.62
C ARG A 61 4.97 -0.10 2.13
N CYS A 62 5.62 0.88 1.51
CA CYS A 62 5.58 0.97 0.05
C CYS A 62 6.13 -0.32 -0.56
N PRO A 63 5.41 -0.93 -1.51
CA PRO A 63 5.87 -2.16 -2.18
C PRO A 63 7.24 -2.05 -2.84
N HIS A 64 7.73 -0.83 -3.05
CA HIS A 64 9.03 -0.55 -3.66
C HIS A 64 10.17 -0.60 -2.63
N MET A 65 10.21 0.35 -1.69
CA MET A 65 11.32 0.49 -0.73
C MET A 65 10.85 0.69 0.71
N ALA A 66 9.70 0.17 1.03
CA ALA A 66 9.18 0.12 2.40
C ALA A 66 8.99 1.48 3.10
N ALA A 67 8.87 2.56 2.34
CA ALA A 67 8.52 3.87 2.90
C ALA A 67 7.07 3.85 3.44
N PRO A 68 6.75 4.60 4.49
CA PRO A 68 5.39 4.62 5.02
C PRO A 68 4.42 5.27 4.01
N LEU A 69 3.37 4.53 3.67
CA LEU A 69 2.33 5.00 2.77
C LEU A 69 1.30 5.89 3.48
N SER A 70 1.23 5.78 4.81
CA SER A 70 0.27 6.55 5.62
C SER A 70 0.47 8.06 5.55
N ILE A 71 1.66 8.50 5.20
CA ILE A 71 1.96 9.92 4.98
C ILE A 71 1.91 10.32 3.50
N GLY A 72 1.50 9.40 2.64
CA GLY A 72 1.26 9.68 1.23
C GLY A 72 -0.13 10.23 0.98
N GLU A 73 -0.63 10.02 -0.21
CA GLU A 73 -1.94 10.51 -0.63
C GLU A 73 -2.80 9.36 -1.13
N LEU A 74 -4.10 9.46 -0.88
CA LEU A 74 -5.09 8.51 -1.35
C LEU A 74 -6.05 9.21 -2.32
N ASP A 75 -6.15 8.66 -3.54
CA ASP A 75 -7.11 9.10 -4.54
C ASP A 75 -7.92 7.89 -5.01
N GLY A 76 -9.18 7.83 -4.61
CA GLY A 76 -10.02 6.66 -4.86
C GLY A 76 -9.47 5.44 -4.12
N CYS A 77 -8.99 4.45 -4.86
CA CYS A 77 -8.31 3.26 -4.32
C CYS A 77 -6.80 3.30 -4.55
N ILE A 78 -6.27 4.40 -5.08
CA ILE A 78 -4.86 4.51 -5.45
C ILE A 78 -4.11 5.29 -4.37
N VAL A 79 -3.10 4.66 -3.78
CA VAL A 79 -2.22 5.30 -2.81
C VAL A 79 -0.90 5.67 -3.48
N ALA A 80 -0.44 6.90 -3.25
CA ALA A 80 0.83 7.40 -3.78
C ALA A 80 1.89 7.42 -2.67
N CYS A 81 3.05 6.87 -2.99
CA CYS A 81 4.19 6.89 -2.07
C CYS A 81 4.89 8.25 -2.14
N PRO A 82 5.15 8.89 -1.00
CA PRO A 82 5.79 10.22 -1.01
C PRO A 82 7.27 10.20 -1.39
N LEU A 83 7.89 9.03 -1.40
CA LEU A 83 9.35 8.95 -1.59
C LEU A 83 9.77 8.94 -3.06
N HIS A 84 9.11 8.15 -3.91
CA HIS A 84 9.47 8.01 -5.33
C HIS A 84 8.27 8.11 -6.27
N ASP A 85 7.17 8.70 -5.82
CA ASP A 85 5.97 8.96 -6.62
C ASP A 85 5.31 7.72 -7.25
N GLY A 86 5.61 6.53 -6.77
CA GLY A 86 4.91 5.32 -7.18
C GLY A 86 3.45 5.37 -6.75
N GLN A 87 2.56 4.86 -7.60
CA GLN A 87 1.13 4.78 -7.30
C GLN A 87 0.67 3.33 -7.38
N PHE A 88 -0.09 2.92 -6.38
CA PHE A 88 -0.49 1.53 -6.21
C PHE A 88 -1.98 1.42 -5.95
N ASP A 89 -2.63 0.50 -6.64
CA ASP A 89 -4.04 0.23 -6.47
C ASP A 89 -4.25 -0.75 -5.31
N LEU A 90 -4.93 -0.30 -4.26
CA LEU A 90 -5.21 -1.14 -3.09
C LEU A 90 -6.19 -2.28 -3.39
N ALA A 91 -7.03 -2.15 -4.40
CA ALA A 91 -7.98 -3.20 -4.77
C ALA A 91 -7.31 -4.33 -5.56
N SER A 92 -6.40 -4.03 -6.46
CA SER A 92 -5.71 -5.03 -7.28
C SER A 92 -4.37 -5.47 -6.71
N GLY A 93 -3.74 -4.63 -5.89
CA GLY A 93 -2.39 -4.85 -5.39
C GLY A 93 -1.30 -4.48 -6.38
N ASP A 94 -1.68 -4.02 -7.58
CA ASP A 94 -0.74 -3.75 -8.66
C ASP A 94 -0.30 -2.29 -8.68
N PRO A 95 0.92 -2.00 -9.15
CA PRO A 95 1.30 -0.62 -9.42
C PRO A 95 0.51 -0.06 -10.59
N VAL A 96 -0.01 1.15 -10.43
CA VAL A 96 -0.64 1.93 -11.49
C VAL A 96 0.42 2.78 -12.18
N ARG A 97 1.38 3.26 -11.38
CA ARG A 97 2.53 3.99 -11.86
C ARG A 97 3.76 3.51 -11.08
N MET A 98 4.79 3.11 -11.80
CA MET A 98 6.03 2.67 -11.16
C MET A 98 6.73 3.83 -10.45
N PRO A 99 7.56 3.54 -9.44
CA PRO A 99 8.40 4.58 -8.83
C PRO A 99 9.31 5.25 -9.87
N THR A 100 9.71 6.49 -9.62
CA THR A 100 10.60 7.26 -10.53
C THR A 100 11.92 6.54 -10.81
N THR A 101 12.38 5.70 -9.91
CA THR A 101 13.59 4.90 -10.09
C THR A 101 13.40 3.70 -11.00
N GLY A 102 12.17 3.41 -11.44
CA GLY A 102 11.88 2.26 -12.27
C GLY A 102 12.07 0.93 -11.56
N GLY A 103 12.44 -0.10 -12.29
CA GLY A 103 12.69 -1.43 -11.77
C GLY A 103 11.75 -2.48 -12.34
N LEU A 104 11.66 -3.62 -11.68
CA LEU A 104 10.79 -4.70 -12.08
C LEU A 104 9.42 -4.56 -11.42
N ASP A 105 8.35 -4.77 -12.18
CA ASP A 105 7.02 -4.84 -11.61
C ASP A 105 6.77 -6.21 -10.93
N PRO A 106 5.63 -6.43 -10.28
CA PRO A 106 5.37 -7.72 -9.62
C PRO A 106 5.44 -8.93 -10.53
N ASP A 107 5.23 -8.74 -11.82
CA ASP A 107 5.28 -9.82 -12.81
C ASP A 107 6.68 -9.99 -13.43
N GLY A 108 7.65 -9.20 -12.99
CA GLY A 108 9.03 -9.29 -13.46
C GLY A 108 9.33 -8.49 -14.72
N ARG A 109 8.40 -7.63 -15.15
CA ARG A 109 8.59 -6.78 -16.32
C ARG A 109 9.35 -5.52 -15.95
N TYR A 110 10.37 -5.17 -16.73
CA TYR A 110 11.21 -4.01 -16.49
C TYR A 110 10.50 -2.70 -16.89
N HIS A 111 10.65 -1.67 -16.06
CA HIS A 111 10.19 -0.30 -16.31
C HIS A 111 11.36 0.65 -16.12
N PRO A 112 11.61 1.56 -17.06
CA PRO A 112 12.74 2.50 -16.95
C PRO A 112 12.47 3.59 -15.93
N THR A 113 13.55 4.26 -15.51
CA THR A 113 13.50 5.50 -14.73
C THR A 113 12.70 6.55 -15.51
N TRP A 114 11.92 7.35 -14.81
CA TRP A 114 11.12 8.41 -15.41
C TRP A 114 11.08 9.64 -14.50
N SER A 115 10.63 10.76 -15.02
CA SER A 115 10.51 12.00 -14.26
C SER A 115 9.10 12.56 -14.36
N PRO A 116 8.52 13.06 -13.24
CA PRO A 116 7.22 13.71 -13.28
C PRO A 116 7.22 14.94 -14.19
N ALA A 117 6.05 15.26 -14.75
CA ALA A 117 5.87 16.46 -15.55
C ALA A 117 6.27 17.71 -14.75
N GLY A 118 7.05 18.59 -15.37
CA GLY A 118 7.54 19.80 -14.71
C GLY A 118 8.81 19.63 -13.89
N SER A 119 9.30 18.40 -13.74
CA SER A 119 10.56 18.10 -13.06
C SER A 119 11.69 17.92 -14.06
N PRO A 120 12.95 18.21 -13.68
CA PRO A 120 14.08 17.92 -14.54
C PRO A 120 14.17 16.44 -14.89
N PRO A 121 14.65 16.08 -16.09
CA PRO A 121 14.86 14.70 -16.44
C PRO A 121 15.77 14.00 -15.43
N LYS A 122 15.35 12.82 -14.99
CA LYS A 122 16.14 12.00 -14.08
C LYS A 122 17.13 11.18 -14.90
N VAL A 123 18.41 11.30 -14.57
CA VAL A 123 19.48 10.55 -15.24
C VAL A 123 20.14 9.65 -14.22
N ASP A 124 20.17 8.35 -14.52
CA ASP A 124 20.87 7.38 -13.69
C ASP A 124 22.35 7.34 -14.10
N PRO A 125 23.27 7.58 -13.15
CA PRO A 125 24.68 7.42 -13.45
C PRO A 125 25.01 5.94 -13.70
N PRO A 126 26.01 5.63 -14.53
CA PRO A 126 26.44 4.26 -14.72
C PRO A 126 27.01 3.69 -13.42
N GLY A 127 26.83 2.40 -13.18
CA GLY A 127 27.40 1.72 -12.04
C GLY A 127 26.44 0.77 -11.34
N LYS A 128 26.91 0.21 -10.24
CA LYS A 128 26.21 -0.86 -9.53
C LYS A 128 24.92 -0.39 -8.87
N LYS A 129 24.84 0.86 -8.44
CA LYS A 129 23.59 1.39 -7.87
C LYS A 129 22.47 1.41 -8.91
N THR A 130 22.77 1.84 -10.12
CA THR A 130 21.81 1.85 -11.22
C THR A 130 21.41 0.43 -11.60
N GLU A 131 22.36 -0.50 -11.66
CA GLU A 131 22.06 -1.90 -11.90
C GLU A 131 21.14 -2.47 -10.82
N ALA A 132 21.43 -2.18 -9.54
CA ALA A 132 20.62 -2.65 -8.43
C ALA A 132 19.18 -2.11 -8.51
N ARG A 133 19.01 -0.84 -8.85
CA ARG A 133 17.70 -0.23 -9.03
C ARG A 133 16.90 -0.92 -10.14
N ARG A 134 17.55 -1.26 -11.24
CA ARG A 134 16.91 -1.95 -12.37
C ARG A 134 16.45 -3.35 -12.01
N LEU A 135 17.08 -3.99 -11.05
CA LEU A 135 16.74 -5.33 -10.59
C LEU A 135 15.87 -5.33 -9.34
N THR A 136 15.60 -4.16 -8.76
CA THR A 136 14.71 -4.05 -7.61
C THR A 136 13.28 -4.27 -8.06
N ARG A 137 12.64 -5.23 -7.41
CA ARG A 137 11.25 -5.58 -7.74
C ARG A 137 10.27 -4.86 -6.84
N VAL A 138 9.30 -4.18 -7.44
CA VAL A 138 8.11 -3.71 -6.75
C VAL A 138 7.24 -4.93 -6.45
N ARG A 139 6.82 -5.07 -5.19
CA ARG A 139 6.03 -6.22 -4.76
C ARG A 139 4.57 -5.83 -4.61
N ARG A 140 3.71 -6.83 -4.30
CA ARG A 140 2.32 -6.56 -3.94
C ARG A 140 2.20 -6.33 -2.44
N PHE A 141 1.10 -5.70 -2.02
CA PHE A 141 0.83 -5.46 -0.61
C PHE A 141 0.63 -6.75 0.16
N ARG A 142 0.92 -6.70 1.46
CA ARG A 142 0.48 -7.70 2.44
C ARG A 142 -0.81 -7.20 3.07
N TYR A 143 -1.88 -7.97 2.90
CA TYR A 143 -3.20 -7.62 3.37
C TYR A 143 -3.52 -8.29 4.69
N TYR A 144 -4.34 -7.62 5.48
CA TYR A 144 -4.88 -8.17 6.73
C TYR A 144 -6.39 -8.20 6.62
N PRO A 145 -7.06 -9.30 7.07
CA PRO A 145 -8.52 -9.33 7.09
C PRO A 145 -9.06 -8.19 7.93
N LEU A 146 -10.07 -7.52 7.43
CA LEU A 146 -10.73 -6.40 8.08
C LEU A 146 -12.22 -6.64 8.07
N ARG A 147 -12.87 -6.36 9.19
CA ARG A 147 -14.33 -6.38 9.31
C ARG A 147 -14.80 -5.16 10.06
N ILE A 148 -16.09 -4.87 9.95
CA ILE A 148 -16.72 -3.76 10.65
C ILE A 148 -17.79 -4.35 11.57
N VAL A 149 -17.71 -4.05 12.85
CA VAL A 149 -18.63 -4.54 13.86
C VAL A 149 -19.11 -3.37 14.71
N ASP A 150 -20.40 -3.09 14.69
CA ASP A 150 -21.02 -2.01 15.49
C ASP A 150 -20.31 -0.66 15.33
N GLY A 151 -19.92 -0.31 14.09
CA GLY A 151 -19.24 0.94 13.79
C GLY A 151 -17.76 0.95 14.14
N TRP A 152 -17.17 -0.20 14.49
CA TRP A 152 -15.74 -0.34 14.77
C TRP A 152 -15.03 -1.12 13.68
N ILE A 153 -13.84 -0.63 13.34
CA ILE A 153 -12.93 -1.36 12.47
C ILE A 153 -12.18 -2.40 13.30
N GLU A 154 -12.30 -3.66 12.89
CA GLU A 154 -11.56 -4.77 13.50
C GLU A 154 -10.66 -5.39 12.45
N VAL A 155 -9.42 -5.67 12.81
CA VAL A 155 -8.42 -6.23 11.92
C VAL A 155 -7.80 -7.47 12.57
N ALA A 156 -7.62 -8.52 11.79
CA ALA A 156 -6.92 -9.72 12.24
C ALA A 156 -5.41 -9.48 12.13
N LEU A 157 -4.78 -9.23 13.27
CA LEU A 157 -3.35 -8.93 13.34
C LEU A 157 -2.60 -10.07 14.03
N PRO A 158 -1.46 -10.51 13.47
CA PRO A 158 -0.61 -11.52 14.13
C PRO A 158 0.01 -10.96 15.40
N GLY A 159 0.21 -11.84 16.37
CA GLY A 159 0.84 -11.51 17.65
C GLY A 159 -0.10 -10.90 18.65
#